data_336fd8de39eaadb3fdcf6beaf4659a8e
#
_entry.id   336fd8de39eaadb3fdcf6beaf4659a8e
#
_cell.length_a   1.000
_cell.length_b   1.000
_cell.length_c   1.000
_cell.angle_alpha   90.00
_cell.angle_beta   90.00
_cell.angle_gamma   90.00
#
_symmetry.space_group_name_H-M   'P 1'
#
loop_
_entity.id
_entity.type
_entity.pdbx_description
1 polymer ?
#
loop_
_entity_poly.entity_id
_entity_poly.type
_entity_poly.pdbx_seq_one_letter_code
_entity_poly.pdbx_strand_id
1 'polypeptide(L)'
;HKVHWSPFKMFRVDGGYMVPYFQFKGLKESFSFPRQTFEDSYVQNGYVDIERPSILINTGLLYGDKIRMWETDMLPDIDVLSDYEYAKKLLNASKFKQVLDYLG
;
A
#
# COMPACT_ATOMS: atom_id res chain seq x y z
N HIS A 1 3.64 1.20 1.52
CA HIS A 1 4.10 0.25 2.56
C HIS A 1 3.81 -1.20 2.18
N LYS A 2 4.58 -2.10 2.76
CA LYS A 2 4.40 -3.55 2.60
C LYS A 2 3.10 -3.99 3.27
N VAL A 3 2.40 -4.93 2.63
CA VAL A 3 1.20 -5.55 3.19
C VAL A 3 1.39 -7.05 3.38
N HIS A 4 0.60 -7.64 4.29
CA HIS A 4 0.68 -9.07 4.60
C HIS A 4 -0.26 -9.95 3.77
N TRP A 5 -0.95 -9.38 2.79
CA TRP A 5 -1.83 -10.08 1.88
C TRP A 5 -1.32 -9.97 0.44
N SER A 6 -1.77 -10.88 -0.41
CA SER A 6 -1.39 -10.96 -1.82
C SER A 6 -2.58 -10.62 -2.70
N PRO A 7 -2.40 -9.93 -3.84
CA PRO A 7 -3.47 -9.69 -4.81
C PRO A 7 -4.05 -11.00 -5.36
N PHE A 8 -3.30 -12.10 -5.36
CA PHE A 8 -3.80 -13.42 -5.76
C PHE A 8 -4.78 -14.05 -4.76
N LYS A 9 -4.96 -13.45 -3.59
CA LYS A 9 -5.95 -13.81 -2.57
C LYS A 9 -7.10 -12.80 -2.45
N MET A 10 -7.24 -11.92 -3.43
CA MET A 10 -8.30 -10.91 -3.49
C MET A 10 -9.41 -11.34 -4.45
N PHE A 11 -10.64 -11.04 -4.06
CA PHE A 11 -11.85 -11.45 -4.77
C PHE A 11 -12.78 -10.27 -5.00
N ARG A 12 -13.53 -10.35 -6.08
CA ARG A 12 -14.77 -9.60 -6.26
C ARG A 12 -15.98 -10.52 -6.02
N VAL A 13 -17.10 -9.94 -5.75
CA VAL A 13 -18.36 -10.67 -5.63
C VAL A 13 -19.16 -10.48 -6.92
N ASP A 14 -19.62 -11.58 -7.49
CA ASP A 14 -20.42 -11.61 -8.70
C ASP A 14 -21.57 -12.60 -8.52
N GLY A 15 -22.81 -12.11 -8.55
CA GLY A 15 -24.01 -12.93 -8.36
C GLY A 15 -24.01 -13.76 -7.06
N GLY A 16 -23.37 -13.28 -5.99
CA GLY A 16 -23.22 -13.99 -4.72
C GLY A 16 -22.04 -14.97 -4.66
N TYR A 17 -21.23 -15.04 -5.71
CA TYR A 17 -20.06 -15.90 -5.78
C TYR A 17 -18.76 -15.09 -5.67
N MET A 18 -17.75 -15.67 -5.02
CA MET A 18 -16.40 -15.14 -4.99
C MET A 18 -15.68 -15.45 -6.31
N VAL A 19 -15.19 -14.42 -6.97
CA VAL A 19 -14.40 -14.54 -8.19
C VAL A 19 -13.02 -13.90 -7.95
N PRO A 20 -11.91 -14.64 -8.07
CA PRO A 20 -10.58 -14.07 -7.87
C PRO A 20 -10.30 -12.99 -8.92
N TYR A 21 -9.65 -11.90 -8.50
CA TYR A 21 -9.17 -10.87 -9.42
C TYR A 21 -8.03 -11.39 -10.29
N PHE A 22 -7.14 -12.19 -9.71
CA PHE A 22 -5.93 -12.67 -10.38
C PHE A 22 -5.72 -14.16 -10.10
N GLN A 23 -5.12 -14.83 -11.09
CA GLN A 23 -4.65 -16.20 -10.95
C GLN A 23 -3.13 -16.22 -11.06
N PHE A 24 -2.46 -16.84 -10.08
CA PHE A 24 -1.00 -16.97 -10.10
C PHE A 24 -0.58 -17.96 -11.19
N LYS A 25 0.18 -17.48 -12.18
CA LYS A 25 0.63 -18.27 -13.36
C LYS A 25 -0.52 -18.97 -14.09
N GLY A 26 -1.71 -18.36 -14.09
CA GLY A 26 -2.91 -18.93 -14.72
C GLY A 26 -3.48 -20.18 -14.06
N LEU A 27 -2.99 -20.55 -12.86
CA LEU A 27 -3.44 -21.75 -12.15
C LEU A 27 -4.78 -21.50 -11.45
N LYS A 28 -5.72 -22.43 -11.63
CA LYS A 28 -7.00 -22.40 -10.92
C LYS A 28 -6.77 -22.57 -9.42
N GLU A 29 -7.62 -21.90 -8.63
CA GLU A 29 -7.59 -21.96 -7.16
C GLU A 29 -6.21 -21.62 -6.54
N SER A 30 -5.39 -20.84 -7.26
CA SER A 30 -4.09 -20.41 -6.76
C SER A 30 -4.17 -19.58 -5.48
N PHE A 31 -5.34 -18.99 -5.18
CA PHE A 31 -5.63 -18.34 -3.91
C PHE A 31 -5.53 -19.25 -2.69
N SER A 32 -5.62 -20.58 -2.87
CA SER A 32 -5.45 -21.57 -1.79
C SER A 32 -3.99 -21.88 -1.48
N PHE A 33 -3.05 -21.45 -2.32
CA PHE A 33 -1.63 -21.69 -2.12
C PHE A 33 -1.12 -21.00 -0.85
N PRO A 34 -0.09 -21.56 -0.19
CA PRO A 34 0.56 -20.90 0.94
C PRO A 34 1.02 -19.50 0.57
N ARG A 35 0.91 -18.57 1.51
CA ARG A 35 1.30 -17.16 1.29
C ARG A 35 2.74 -17.02 0.80
N GLN A 36 3.63 -17.87 1.27
CA GLN A 36 5.06 -17.87 0.90
C GLN A 36 5.31 -18.19 -0.58
N THR A 37 4.30 -18.70 -1.30
CA THR A 37 4.36 -18.91 -2.75
C THR A 37 4.44 -17.58 -3.52
N PHE A 38 3.89 -16.50 -2.96
CA PHE A 38 3.77 -15.21 -3.61
C PHE A 38 4.87 -14.25 -3.16
N GLU A 39 5.30 -13.39 -4.08
CA GLU A 39 6.19 -12.29 -3.77
C GLU A 39 5.57 -11.31 -2.77
N ASP A 40 6.41 -10.53 -2.12
CA ASP A 40 5.95 -9.45 -1.25
C ASP A 40 5.09 -8.44 -2.02
N SER A 41 4.04 -7.98 -1.37
CA SER A 41 3.12 -7.01 -1.95
C SER A 41 3.18 -5.69 -1.20
N TYR A 42 2.98 -4.60 -1.95
CA TYR A 42 3.04 -3.23 -1.43
C TYR A 42 1.81 -2.47 -1.86
N VAL A 43 1.38 -1.52 -1.04
CA VAL A 43 0.28 -0.61 -1.33
C VAL A 43 0.80 0.82 -1.32
N GLN A 44 0.38 1.58 -2.32
CA GLN A 44 0.62 3.03 -2.35
C GLN A 44 -0.16 3.68 -1.19
N ASN A 45 0.50 4.56 -0.46
CA ASN A 45 -0.09 5.22 0.71
C ASN A 45 -0.30 6.73 0.53
N GLY A 46 0.17 7.30 -0.58
CA GLY A 46 -0.05 8.71 -0.91
C GLY A 46 0.62 9.71 0.03
N TYR A 47 1.62 9.31 0.81
CA TYR A 47 2.29 10.24 1.74
C TYR A 47 3.13 11.28 1.01
N VAL A 48 3.90 10.85 0.02
CA VAL A 48 4.72 11.71 -0.84
C VAL A 48 4.82 11.09 -2.20
N ASP A 49 4.42 11.84 -3.23
CA ASP A 49 4.67 11.52 -4.62
C ASP A 49 5.53 12.64 -5.23
N ILE A 50 6.58 12.25 -5.94
CA ILE A 50 7.49 13.20 -6.61
C ILE A 50 7.56 12.82 -8.09
N GLU A 51 7.06 13.71 -8.94
CA GLU A 51 7.02 13.51 -10.38
C GLU A 51 7.93 14.51 -11.11
N ARG A 52 8.45 14.08 -12.24
CA ARG A 52 9.12 14.99 -13.18
C ARG A 52 8.08 15.69 -14.02
N PRO A 53 8.05 17.02 -14.06
CA PRO A 53 7.10 17.77 -14.90
C PRO A 53 7.13 17.35 -16.37
N SER A 54 8.30 16.95 -16.90
CA SER A 54 8.45 16.48 -18.29
C SER A 54 7.63 15.22 -18.59
N ILE A 55 7.37 14.36 -17.62
CA ILE A 55 6.53 13.17 -17.81
C ILE A 55 5.09 13.61 -18.10
N LEU A 56 4.54 14.49 -17.28
CA LEU A 56 3.20 15.02 -17.49
C LEU A 56 3.07 15.77 -18.82
N ILE A 57 4.02 16.65 -19.12
CA ILE A 57 4.01 17.47 -20.33
C ILE A 57 4.11 16.61 -21.59
N ASN A 58 4.98 15.60 -21.61
CA ASN A 58 5.25 14.79 -22.80
C ASN A 58 4.29 13.63 -22.99
N THR A 59 3.72 13.08 -21.92
CA THR A 59 2.90 11.85 -21.97
C THR A 59 1.45 12.05 -21.54
N GLY A 60 1.14 13.13 -20.83
CA GLY A 60 -0.16 13.32 -20.18
C GLY A 60 -0.41 12.40 -18.99
N LEU A 61 0.58 11.59 -18.60
CA LEU A 61 0.50 10.68 -17.47
C LEU A 61 1.16 11.32 -16.24
N LEU A 62 0.59 11.10 -15.06
CA LEU A 62 1.12 11.66 -13.84
C LEU A 62 2.44 10.95 -13.43
N TYR A 63 2.48 9.64 -13.47
CA TYR A 63 3.63 8.85 -13.01
C TYR A 63 4.53 8.31 -14.13
N GLY A 64 3.98 8.06 -15.32
CA GLY A 64 4.69 7.43 -16.44
C GLY A 64 4.92 5.92 -16.22
N ASP A 65 5.86 5.36 -16.98
CA ASP A 65 6.10 3.90 -17.02
C ASP A 65 7.13 3.41 -16.00
N LYS A 66 7.94 4.30 -15.44
CA LYS A 66 9.02 3.97 -14.52
C LYS A 66 8.81 4.66 -13.19
N ILE A 67 8.23 3.93 -12.25
CA ILE A 67 7.93 4.41 -10.92
C ILE A 67 8.93 3.79 -9.94
N ARG A 68 9.73 4.65 -9.29
CA ARG A 68 10.63 4.20 -8.23
C ARG A 68 9.86 4.19 -6.91
N MET A 69 9.88 3.06 -6.23
CA MET A 69 9.27 2.90 -4.93
C MET A 69 10.22 3.36 -3.81
N TRP A 70 9.65 4.00 -2.82
CA TRP A 70 10.27 4.21 -1.52
C TRP A 70 9.40 3.54 -0.46
N GLU A 71 9.93 2.52 0.21
CA GLU A 71 9.19 1.80 1.24
C GLU A 71 9.10 2.63 2.52
N THR A 72 7.91 2.73 3.07
CA THR A 72 7.63 3.37 4.35
C THR A 72 7.01 2.38 5.32
N ASP A 73 7.02 2.70 6.60
CA ASP A 73 6.18 2.01 7.56
C ASP A 73 4.69 2.24 7.24
N MET A 74 3.85 1.33 7.71
CA MET A 74 2.41 1.53 7.68
C MET A 74 2.01 2.56 8.73
N LEU A 75 1.59 3.72 8.27
CA LEU A 75 1.03 4.77 9.10
C LEU A 75 -0.45 4.95 8.76
N PRO A 76 -1.28 5.33 9.72
CA PRO A 76 -2.71 5.53 9.45
C PRO A 76 -2.95 6.78 8.62
N ASP A 77 -3.87 6.69 7.67
CA ASP A 77 -4.59 7.84 7.14
C ASP A 77 -5.63 8.27 8.17
N ILE A 78 -5.71 9.57 8.45
CA ILE A 78 -6.62 10.09 9.46
C ILE A 78 -7.92 10.51 8.79
N ASP A 79 -8.87 9.58 8.71
CA ASP A 79 -10.21 9.82 8.15
C ASP A 79 -11.29 9.91 9.25
N VAL A 80 -11.07 9.20 10.35
CA VAL A 80 -11.99 9.14 11.48
C VAL A 80 -11.25 9.34 12.81
N LEU A 81 -11.99 9.60 13.89
CA LEU A 81 -11.42 9.87 15.21
C LEU A 81 -10.52 8.74 15.73
N SER A 82 -10.87 7.49 15.46
CA SER A 82 -10.06 6.32 15.84
C SER A 82 -8.67 6.33 15.19
N ASP A 83 -8.57 6.79 13.95
CA ASP A 83 -7.28 6.92 13.25
C ASP A 83 -6.41 7.99 13.90
N TYR A 84 -7.01 9.11 14.29
CA TYR A 84 -6.34 10.17 15.03
C TYR A 84 -5.79 9.67 16.37
N GLU A 85 -6.60 8.95 17.15
CA GLU A 85 -6.15 8.38 18.42
C GLU A 85 -5.03 7.35 18.24
N TYR A 86 -5.10 6.56 17.18
CA TYR A 86 -4.02 5.63 16.83
C TYR A 86 -2.74 6.35 16.41
N ALA A 87 -2.84 7.37 15.55
CA ALA A 87 -1.71 8.20 15.13
C ALA A 87 -1.04 8.87 16.34
N LYS A 88 -1.82 9.36 17.28
CA LYS A 88 -1.35 9.97 18.53
C LYS A 88 -0.57 9.00 19.40
N LYS A 89 -1.01 7.75 19.48
CA LYS A 89 -0.26 6.68 20.18
C LYS A 89 1.08 6.38 19.49
N LEU A 90 1.11 6.34 18.16
CA LEU A 90 2.35 6.14 17.40
C LEU A 90 3.34 7.27 17.60
N LEU A 91 2.89 8.52 17.64
CA LEU A 91 3.74 9.69 17.89
C LEU A 91 4.40 9.64 19.26
N ASN A 92 3.73 9.10 20.26
CA ASN A 92 4.25 8.92 21.61
C ASN A 92 5.16 7.68 21.76
N ALA A 93 5.25 6.83 20.73
CA ALA A 93 6.18 5.71 20.74
C ALA A 93 7.63 6.20 20.58
N SER A 94 8.58 5.50 21.17
CA SER A 94 10.01 5.86 21.18
C SER A 94 10.60 6.12 19.78
N LYS A 95 10.07 5.45 18.75
CA LYS A 95 10.48 5.60 17.35
C LYS A 95 10.31 7.02 16.82
N PHE A 96 9.28 7.73 17.25
CA PHE A 96 8.96 9.08 16.76
C PHE A 96 9.28 10.18 17.78
N LYS A 97 9.64 9.82 19.00
CA LYS A 97 9.92 10.77 20.07
C LYS A 97 11.04 11.74 19.73
N GLN A 98 12.10 11.25 19.08
CA GLN A 98 13.23 12.11 18.67
C GLN A 98 12.80 13.17 17.65
N VAL A 99 11.86 12.84 16.75
CA VAL A 99 11.31 13.79 15.77
C VAL A 99 10.50 14.86 16.48
N LEU A 100 9.67 14.46 17.45
CA LEU A 100 8.88 15.40 18.25
C LEU A 100 9.77 16.33 19.08
N ASP A 101 10.82 15.81 19.70
CA ASP A 101 11.78 16.59 20.48
C ASP A 101 12.54 17.59 19.59
N TYR A 102 12.85 17.22 18.35
CA TYR A 102 13.47 18.11 17.36
C TYR A 102 12.52 19.23 16.89
N LEU A 103 11.24 18.94 16.73
CA LEU A 103 10.25 19.92 16.29
C LEU A 103 9.77 20.87 17.41
N GLY A 104 10.16 20.60 18.62
CA GLY A 104 9.90 21.44 19.80
C GLY A 104 8.56 21.28 20.40
#